data_a933095cf37c748c855c3df43bebe085
#
_entry.id   a933095cf37c748c855c3df43bebe085
#
_cell.length_a   1.000
_cell.length_b   1.000
_cell.length_c   1.000
_cell.angle_alpha   90.00
_cell.angle_beta   90.00
_cell.angle_gamma   90.00
#
_symmetry.space_group_name_H-M   'P 1'
#
loop_
_entity.id
_entity.type
_entity.pdbx_description
1 polymer ?
#
loop_
_entity_poly.entity_id
_entity_poly.type
_entity_poly.pdbx_seq_one_letter_code
_entity_poly.pdbx_strand_id
1 'polypeptide(L)'
;KNKNYGKLSNQNLQEQNINQQGRMVNEENSKKLNPQDFALWKKAKDDEPFFDSPWGKGRPGWHIECSAMVKDELGDTIDIHLGGSDLIFPHHENEIAQSEAANGKKLANYWLHNGMVNVNGQKMSKSLKNFKTIRELIKSGISPMTLRYFVMTVNYRKPLDFTEEALRSASEAWK
;
A
#
# COMPACT_ATOMS: atom_id res chain seq x y z
N LYS A 1 -16.10 15.50 8.63
CA LYS A 1 -16.29 14.32 7.70
C LYS A 1 -15.77 14.69 6.33
N ASN A 2 -14.80 13.93 5.80
CA ASN A 2 -14.35 14.11 4.42
C ASN A 2 -15.46 13.61 3.49
N LYS A 3 -16.08 14.53 2.73
CA LYS A 3 -17.20 14.21 1.81
C LYS A 3 -16.76 13.35 0.60
N ASN A 4 -15.46 13.28 0.35
CA ASN A 4 -14.88 12.61 -0.80
C ASN A 4 -14.22 11.26 -0.45
N TYR A 5 -14.31 10.82 0.81
CA TYR A 5 -13.73 9.53 1.23
C TYR A 5 -14.37 8.36 0.49
N GLY A 6 -13.56 7.45 -0.06
CA GLY A 6 -14.00 6.35 -0.90
C GLY A 6 -14.01 6.65 -2.40
N LYS A 7 -13.69 7.89 -2.82
CA LYS A 7 -13.73 8.29 -4.24
C LYS A 7 -12.65 7.62 -5.10
N LEU A 8 -11.44 7.44 -4.57
CA LEU A 8 -10.35 6.78 -5.29
C LEU A 8 -10.65 5.29 -5.50
N SER A 9 -11.16 4.64 -4.47
CA SER A 9 -11.47 3.21 -4.46
C SER A 9 -12.83 2.88 -5.10
N ASN A 10 -13.62 3.92 -5.45
CA ASN A 10 -14.99 3.78 -5.95
C ASN A 10 -15.87 2.91 -5.04
N GLN A 11 -15.67 3.02 -3.71
CA GLN A 11 -16.40 2.22 -2.73
C GLN A 11 -17.59 2.99 -2.19
N ASN A 12 -18.74 2.32 -2.17
CA ASN A 12 -19.90 2.80 -1.43
C ASN A 12 -19.73 2.50 0.06
N LEU A 13 -19.39 3.53 0.83
CA LEU A 13 -19.10 3.41 2.27
C LEU A 13 -20.29 2.91 3.10
N GLN A 14 -21.51 3.02 2.58
CA GLN A 14 -22.71 2.52 3.27
C GLN A 14 -22.85 1.00 3.18
N GLU A 15 -22.26 0.39 2.15
CA GLU A 15 -22.29 -1.06 1.91
C GLU A 15 -21.09 -1.80 2.51
N GLN A 16 -20.06 -1.09 2.96
CA GLN A 16 -18.93 -1.70 3.64
C GLN A 16 -19.36 -2.20 5.03
N ASN A 17 -19.88 -3.40 5.03
CA ASN A 17 -20.03 -4.13 6.27
C ASN A 17 -18.68 -4.22 6.99
N ILE A 18 -18.69 -3.81 8.22
CA ILE A 18 -17.64 -3.65 9.24
C ILE A 18 -16.68 -4.85 9.34
N ASN A 19 -16.98 -5.98 8.73
CA ASN A 19 -16.25 -7.24 8.84
C ASN A 19 -15.00 -7.37 7.95
N GLN A 20 -14.69 -6.41 7.09
CA GLN A 20 -13.44 -6.47 6.28
C GLN A 20 -12.19 -6.00 7.05
N GLN A 21 -12.35 -5.44 8.22
CA GLN A 21 -11.23 -4.98 9.06
C GLN A 21 -10.76 -6.01 10.09
N GLY A 22 -10.69 -7.28 9.72
CA GLY A 22 -10.18 -8.36 10.56
C GLY A 22 -8.73 -8.23 11.07
N ARG A 23 -8.15 -7.03 11.00
CA ARG A 23 -6.83 -6.68 11.55
C ARG A 23 -6.90 -5.75 12.77
N MET A 24 -8.07 -5.34 13.22
CA MET A 24 -8.21 -4.46 14.36
C MET A 24 -8.60 -5.23 15.61
N VAL A 25 -7.85 -5.03 16.67
CA VAL A 25 -8.19 -5.54 17.99
C VAL A 25 -9.52 -4.93 18.44
N ASN A 26 -10.39 -5.72 19.03
CA ASN A 26 -11.75 -5.32 19.44
C ASN A 26 -11.80 -4.02 20.27
N GLU A 27 -10.77 -3.75 21.09
CA GLU A 27 -10.66 -2.54 21.91
C GLU A 27 -10.44 -1.26 21.09
N GLU A 28 -9.71 -1.32 19.96
CA GLU A 28 -9.51 -0.15 19.09
C GLU A 28 -10.81 0.22 18.38
N ASN A 29 -11.66 -0.77 18.06
CA ASN A 29 -12.94 -0.55 17.38
C ASN A 29 -13.98 0.12 18.29
N SER A 30 -13.96 -0.16 19.60
CA SER A 30 -14.92 0.40 20.55
C SER A 30 -14.79 1.92 20.75
N LYS A 31 -13.65 2.50 20.39
CA LYS A 31 -13.36 3.94 20.52
C LYS A 31 -13.66 4.77 19.28
N LYS A 32 -14.04 4.12 18.17
CA LYS A 32 -14.35 4.80 16.91
C LYS A 32 -15.75 5.38 16.92
N LEU A 33 -15.91 6.59 16.39
CA LEU A 33 -17.21 7.20 16.13
C LEU A 33 -17.86 6.64 14.88
N ASN A 34 -17.04 6.28 13.88
CA ASN A 34 -17.47 5.63 12.66
C ASN A 34 -16.57 4.43 12.34
N PRO A 35 -17.08 3.38 11.71
CA PRO A 35 -16.27 2.20 11.35
C PRO A 35 -15.06 2.51 10.46
N GLN A 36 -15.16 3.55 9.62
CA GLN A 36 -14.11 3.99 8.72
C GLN A 36 -13.04 4.87 9.39
N ASP A 37 -13.25 5.28 10.65
CA ASP A 37 -12.25 6.07 11.37
C ASP A 37 -10.97 5.27 11.53
N PHE A 38 -9.83 5.92 11.35
CA PHE A 38 -8.51 5.32 11.45
C PHE A 38 -7.58 6.14 12.36
N ALA A 39 -6.60 5.46 12.96
CA ALA A 39 -5.72 6.09 13.92
C ALA A 39 -4.67 6.95 13.20
N LEU A 40 -4.57 8.22 13.59
CA LEU A 40 -3.46 9.11 13.22
C LEU A 40 -2.29 8.94 14.19
N TRP A 41 -2.57 8.77 15.47
CA TRP A 41 -1.60 8.55 16.53
C TRP A 41 -2.04 7.39 17.42
N LYS A 42 -1.14 6.46 17.69
CA LYS A 42 -1.39 5.28 18.52
C LYS A 42 -0.61 5.42 19.82
N LYS A 43 -1.29 5.27 20.96
CA LYS A 43 -0.62 5.21 22.27
C LYS A 43 0.37 4.04 22.28
N ALA A 44 1.59 4.27 22.76
CA ALA A 44 2.57 3.21 22.93
C ALA A 44 2.15 2.25 24.05
N LYS A 45 2.49 0.98 23.89
CA LYS A 45 2.49 -0.01 24.96
C LYS A 45 3.82 0.03 25.69
N ASP A 46 3.88 -0.59 26.86
CA ASP A 46 5.03 -0.48 27.76
C ASP A 46 6.38 -0.92 27.13
N ASP A 47 6.35 -1.87 26.21
CA ASP A 47 7.55 -2.42 25.53
C ASP A 47 7.73 -1.93 24.08
N GLU A 48 6.94 -0.94 23.63
CA GLU A 48 7.04 -0.42 22.27
C GLU A 48 7.91 0.84 22.21
N PRO A 49 8.72 1.03 21.15
CA PRO A 49 9.35 2.32 20.85
C PRO A 49 8.29 3.41 20.73
N PHE A 50 8.58 4.59 21.27
CA PHE A 50 7.64 5.70 21.26
C PHE A 50 8.31 7.03 20.96
N PHE A 51 7.49 7.99 20.58
CA PHE A 51 7.81 9.39 20.48
C PHE A 51 6.95 10.17 21.49
N ASP A 52 7.48 11.26 22.02
CA ASP A 52 6.69 12.20 22.80
C ASP A 52 5.80 13.04 21.90
N SER A 53 4.57 13.32 22.35
CA SER A 53 3.62 14.13 21.60
C SER A 53 2.67 14.87 22.55
N PRO A 54 1.93 15.90 22.06
CA PRO A 54 0.87 16.54 22.85
C PRO A 54 -0.22 15.59 23.33
N TRP A 55 -0.36 14.44 22.70
CA TRP A 55 -1.35 13.39 23.04
C TRP A 55 -0.74 12.27 23.91
N GLY A 56 0.48 12.46 24.40
CA GLY A 56 1.22 11.50 25.16
C GLY A 56 2.17 10.63 24.32
N LYS A 57 2.84 9.70 25.00
CA LYS A 57 3.80 8.77 24.38
C LYS A 57 3.08 7.85 23.39
N GLY A 58 3.60 7.75 22.18
CA GLY A 58 2.96 6.98 21.13
C GLY A 58 3.77 6.91 19.85
N ARG A 59 3.12 6.45 18.81
CA ARG A 59 3.68 6.36 17.46
C ARG A 59 2.64 6.76 16.42
N PRO A 60 3.08 7.23 15.23
CA PRO A 60 2.15 7.54 14.14
C PRO A 60 1.37 6.30 13.70
N GLY A 61 0.16 6.51 13.21
CA GLY A 61 -0.55 5.50 12.44
C GLY A 61 0.11 5.29 11.08
N TRP A 62 -0.08 4.13 10.48
CA TRP A 62 0.57 3.75 9.22
C TRP A 62 0.37 4.77 8.10
N HIS A 63 -0.82 5.36 7.98
CA HIS A 63 -1.16 6.24 6.86
C HIS A 63 -0.56 7.64 7.01
N ILE A 64 -0.43 8.13 8.24
CA ILE A 64 0.10 9.48 8.47
C ILE A 64 1.60 9.58 8.21
N GLU A 65 2.33 8.49 8.33
CA GLU A 65 3.75 8.44 8.01
C GLU A 65 3.99 8.85 6.55
N CYS A 66 3.29 8.22 5.62
CA CYS A 66 3.40 8.55 4.18
C CYS A 66 2.95 9.99 3.89
N SER A 67 1.83 10.43 4.45
CA SER A 67 1.35 11.79 4.25
C SER A 67 2.32 12.85 4.76
N ALA A 68 2.95 12.61 5.91
CA ALA A 68 3.93 13.52 6.47
C ALA A 68 5.22 13.57 5.63
N MET A 69 5.73 12.40 5.22
CA MET A 69 6.92 12.32 4.36
C MET A 69 6.69 12.96 2.99
N VAL A 70 5.53 12.70 2.37
CA VAL A 70 5.19 13.35 1.09
C VAL A 70 5.16 14.87 1.23
N LYS A 71 4.55 15.38 2.29
CA LYS A 71 4.48 16.83 2.52
C LYS A 71 5.86 17.46 2.74
N ASP A 72 6.71 16.80 3.52
CA ASP A 72 8.04 17.30 3.87
C ASP A 72 8.98 17.31 2.66
N GLU A 73 9.02 16.22 1.91
CA GLU A 73 9.98 16.03 0.82
C GLU A 73 9.47 16.53 -0.54
N LEU A 74 8.16 16.47 -0.80
CA LEU A 74 7.59 16.72 -2.12
C LEU A 74 6.55 17.86 -2.15
N GLY A 75 6.11 18.34 -0.98
CA GLY A 75 5.15 19.43 -0.85
C GLY A 75 3.69 18.97 -0.74
N ASP A 76 2.77 19.94 -0.84
CA ASP A 76 1.33 19.70 -0.57
C ASP A 76 0.63 18.89 -1.65
N THR A 77 1.13 18.94 -2.89
CA THR A 77 0.57 18.24 -4.06
C THR A 77 1.70 17.64 -4.88
N ILE A 78 1.61 16.37 -5.17
CA ILE A 78 2.54 15.64 -6.02
C ILE A 78 1.93 15.33 -7.39
N ASP A 79 2.78 15.12 -8.39
CA ASP A 79 2.29 14.80 -9.72
C ASP A 79 1.73 13.39 -9.78
N ILE A 80 2.48 12.39 -9.31
CA ILE A 80 2.13 10.97 -9.42
C ILE A 80 2.32 10.29 -8.07
N HIS A 81 1.29 9.55 -7.63
CA HIS A 81 1.34 8.64 -6.50
C HIS A 81 1.14 7.20 -6.97
N LEU A 82 2.04 6.31 -6.58
CA LEU A 82 2.08 4.93 -7.04
C LEU A 82 1.92 3.96 -5.88
N GLY A 83 1.31 2.79 -6.15
CA GLY A 83 1.26 1.70 -5.17
C GLY A 83 0.67 0.41 -5.73
N GLY A 84 0.63 -0.63 -4.93
CA GLY A 84 -0.09 -1.84 -5.25
C GLY A 84 -1.61 -1.63 -5.22
N SER A 85 -2.35 -2.44 -5.95
CA SER A 85 -3.81 -2.37 -5.96
C SER A 85 -4.45 -2.63 -4.59
N ASP A 86 -3.75 -3.31 -3.70
CA ASP A 86 -4.15 -3.55 -2.31
C ASP A 86 -4.00 -2.31 -1.40
N LEU A 87 -3.27 -1.28 -1.85
CA LEU A 87 -3.12 -0.02 -1.14
C LEU A 87 -4.21 1.01 -1.49
N ILE A 88 -4.98 0.81 -2.55
CA ILE A 88 -6.07 1.74 -2.92
C ILE A 88 -6.95 2.01 -1.71
N PHE A 89 -7.37 0.93 -1.05
CA PHE A 89 -8.15 1.01 0.17
C PHE A 89 -7.59 0.03 1.24
N PRO A 90 -7.43 0.48 2.48
CA PRO A 90 -7.76 1.83 2.99
C PRO A 90 -6.61 2.85 2.88
N HIS A 91 -5.39 2.44 2.51
CA HIS A 91 -4.17 3.23 2.72
C HIS A 91 -4.19 4.56 1.95
N HIS A 92 -4.33 4.52 0.63
CA HIS A 92 -4.33 5.74 -0.19
C HIS A 92 -5.57 6.62 0.04
N GLU A 93 -6.73 6.04 0.29
CA GLU A 93 -7.91 6.81 0.71
C GLU A 93 -7.67 7.56 2.02
N ASN A 94 -6.99 6.92 2.97
CA ASN A 94 -6.65 7.55 4.24
C ASN A 94 -5.59 8.64 4.07
N GLU A 95 -4.60 8.44 3.19
CA GLU A 95 -3.63 9.49 2.85
C GLU A 95 -4.31 10.71 2.22
N ILE A 96 -5.23 10.50 1.27
CA ILE A 96 -6.04 11.58 0.68
C ILE A 96 -6.80 12.31 1.79
N ALA A 97 -7.54 11.57 2.62
CA ALA A 97 -8.38 12.16 3.65
C ALA A 97 -7.60 13.05 4.62
N GLN A 98 -6.43 12.60 5.08
CA GLN A 98 -5.63 13.34 6.05
C GLN A 98 -4.83 14.48 5.41
N SER A 99 -4.21 14.26 4.25
CA SER A 99 -3.40 15.27 3.56
C SER A 99 -4.26 16.42 3.03
N GLU A 100 -5.39 16.12 2.39
CA GLU A 100 -6.27 17.14 1.85
C GLU A 100 -6.99 17.92 2.96
N ALA A 101 -7.32 17.27 4.07
CA ALA A 101 -7.88 17.95 5.24
C ALA A 101 -6.87 18.90 5.91
N ALA A 102 -5.60 18.50 5.97
CA ALA A 102 -4.55 19.28 6.59
C ALA A 102 -4.08 20.46 5.71
N ASN A 103 -3.97 20.24 4.40
CA ASN A 103 -3.33 21.18 3.48
C ASN A 103 -4.33 22.00 2.65
N GLY A 104 -5.61 21.60 2.60
CA GLY A 104 -6.62 22.25 1.76
C GLY A 104 -6.36 22.11 0.25
N LYS A 105 -5.48 21.20 -0.15
CA LYS A 105 -5.06 20.97 -1.53
C LYS A 105 -5.15 19.49 -1.86
N LYS A 106 -5.31 19.16 -3.15
CA LYS A 106 -5.28 17.82 -3.68
C LYS A 106 -3.91 17.17 -3.41
N LEU A 107 -3.89 15.94 -2.89
CA LEU A 107 -2.64 15.24 -2.57
C LEU A 107 -1.86 14.84 -3.83
N ALA A 108 -2.51 14.24 -4.82
CA ALA A 108 -1.84 13.81 -6.05
C ALA A 108 -2.68 14.08 -7.29
N ASN A 109 -2.02 14.43 -8.41
CA ASN A 109 -2.67 14.65 -9.69
C ASN A 109 -3.06 13.33 -10.35
N TYR A 110 -2.17 12.34 -10.32
CA TYR A 110 -2.37 11.03 -10.92
C TYR A 110 -2.11 9.92 -9.91
N TRP A 111 -2.99 8.92 -9.92
CA TRP A 111 -2.89 7.70 -9.11
C TRP A 111 -2.69 6.49 -10.03
N LEU A 112 -1.63 5.73 -9.80
CA LEU A 112 -1.35 4.53 -10.55
C LEU A 112 -1.23 3.34 -9.59
N HIS A 113 -1.96 2.27 -9.90
CA HIS A 113 -1.96 1.06 -9.07
C HIS A 113 -1.57 -0.15 -9.91
N ASN A 114 -0.51 -0.82 -9.51
CA ASN A 114 -0.08 -2.05 -10.17
C ASN A 114 -0.79 -3.28 -9.58
N GLY A 115 -0.95 -4.28 -10.43
CA GLY A 115 -1.46 -5.58 -10.03
C GLY A 115 -0.51 -6.30 -9.08
N MET A 116 -1.01 -7.35 -8.43
CA MET A 116 -0.24 -8.17 -7.51
C MET A 116 0.76 -9.06 -8.26
N VAL A 117 1.85 -9.42 -7.60
CA VAL A 117 2.76 -10.45 -8.10
C VAL A 117 2.33 -11.80 -7.56
N ASN A 118 2.08 -12.73 -8.46
CA ASN A 118 1.77 -14.12 -8.16
C ASN A 118 3.01 -15.02 -8.42
N VAL A 119 3.00 -16.19 -7.87
CA VAL A 119 3.95 -17.26 -8.15
C VAL A 119 3.13 -18.52 -8.45
N ASN A 120 3.20 -18.98 -9.68
CA ASN A 120 2.41 -20.13 -10.16
C ASN A 120 0.91 -19.98 -9.81
N GLY A 121 0.34 -18.83 -10.14
CA GLY A 121 -1.08 -18.51 -9.92
C GLY A 121 -1.47 -18.14 -8.48
N GLN A 122 -0.56 -18.24 -7.51
CA GLN A 122 -0.82 -17.91 -6.11
C GLN A 122 -0.17 -16.57 -5.73
N LYS A 123 -0.83 -15.77 -4.91
CA LYS A 123 -0.26 -14.50 -4.40
C LYS A 123 1.12 -14.75 -3.77
N MET A 124 2.13 -13.99 -4.21
CA MET A 124 3.45 -14.03 -3.57
C MET A 124 3.37 -13.49 -2.15
N SER A 125 3.75 -14.29 -1.17
CA SER A 125 3.77 -13.86 0.23
C SER A 125 4.78 -14.64 1.07
N LYS A 126 5.26 -14.03 2.15
CA LYS A 126 6.14 -14.70 3.11
C LYS A 126 5.43 -15.84 3.85
N SER A 127 4.14 -15.68 4.15
CA SER A 127 3.34 -16.69 4.86
C SER A 127 3.15 -17.97 4.03
N LEU A 128 3.06 -17.85 2.70
CA LEU A 128 2.98 -19.00 1.78
C LEU A 128 4.36 -19.56 1.41
N LYS A 129 5.45 -18.99 1.92
CA LYS A 129 6.83 -19.42 1.64
C LYS A 129 7.17 -19.48 0.15
N ASN A 130 6.43 -18.77 -0.70
CA ASN A 130 6.65 -18.67 -2.14
C ASN A 130 7.33 -17.36 -2.53
N PHE A 131 7.78 -16.58 -1.56
CA PHE A 131 8.45 -15.30 -1.77
C PHE A 131 9.82 -15.50 -2.43
N LYS A 132 10.09 -14.74 -3.49
CA LYS A 132 11.36 -14.72 -4.22
C LYS A 132 11.97 -13.33 -4.16
N THR A 133 13.21 -13.24 -3.74
CA THR A 133 13.96 -11.98 -3.78
C THR A 133 14.69 -11.82 -5.12
N ILE A 134 14.90 -10.60 -5.56
CA ILE A 134 15.72 -10.30 -6.74
C ILE A 134 17.13 -10.90 -6.58
N ARG A 135 17.70 -10.85 -5.37
CA ARG A 135 19.02 -11.42 -5.09
C ARG A 135 19.08 -12.94 -5.30
N GLU A 136 18.04 -13.66 -4.88
CA GLU A 136 17.95 -15.10 -5.10
C GLU A 136 17.83 -15.44 -6.58
N LEU A 137 17.04 -14.67 -7.33
CA LEU A 137 16.88 -14.85 -8.77
C LEU A 137 18.19 -14.60 -9.52
N ILE A 138 18.93 -13.56 -9.17
CA ILE A 138 20.25 -13.29 -9.77
C ILE A 138 21.24 -14.41 -9.44
N LYS A 139 21.25 -14.89 -8.18
CA LYS A 139 22.09 -16.03 -7.78
C LYS A 139 21.74 -17.32 -8.52
N SER A 140 20.48 -17.52 -8.91
CA SER A 140 20.07 -18.65 -9.76
C SER A 140 20.39 -18.50 -11.24
N GLY A 141 21.10 -17.44 -11.63
CA GLY A 141 21.56 -17.22 -13.01
C GLY A 141 20.63 -16.37 -13.88
N ILE A 142 19.55 -15.82 -13.31
CA ILE A 142 18.65 -14.92 -14.06
C ILE A 142 19.27 -13.53 -14.14
N SER A 143 19.43 -12.99 -15.35
CA SER A 143 19.98 -11.65 -15.52
C SER A 143 19.04 -10.55 -15.00
N PRO A 144 19.55 -9.45 -14.44
CA PRO A 144 18.72 -8.33 -14.03
C PRO A 144 17.86 -7.77 -15.17
N MET A 145 18.37 -7.79 -16.40
CA MET A 145 17.65 -7.29 -17.56
C MET A 145 16.53 -8.22 -18.01
N THR A 146 16.70 -9.53 -17.86
CA THR A 146 15.60 -10.50 -18.03
C THR A 146 14.46 -10.21 -17.08
N LEU A 147 14.76 -9.95 -15.79
CA LEU A 147 13.73 -9.60 -14.81
C LEU A 147 13.02 -8.28 -15.16
N ARG A 148 13.77 -7.27 -15.56
CA ARG A 148 13.20 -6.00 -16.01
C ARG A 148 12.27 -6.20 -17.21
N TYR A 149 12.73 -6.92 -18.23
CA TYR A 149 11.94 -7.23 -19.40
C TYR A 149 10.67 -8.00 -19.04
N PHE A 150 10.79 -9.04 -18.23
CA PHE A 150 9.66 -9.84 -17.75
C PHE A 150 8.56 -8.97 -17.10
N VAL A 151 8.95 -8.08 -16.18
CA VAL A 151 7.99 -7.16 -15.53
C VAL A 151 7.28 -6.26 -16.56
N MET A 152 7.96 -5.88 -17.64
CA MET A 152 7.41 -5.01 -18.68
C MET A 152 6.51 -5.74 -19.70
N THR A 153 6.49 -7.07 -19.72
CA THR A 153 5.67 -7.85 -20.68
C THR A 153 4.18 -7.82 -20.35
N VAL A 154 3.82 -7.47 -19.12
CA VAL A 154 2.43 -7.46 -18.65
C VAL A 154 1.97 -6.02 -18.39
N ASN A 155 0.71 -5.73 -18.75
CA ASN A 155 0.11 -4.45 -18.37
C ASN A 155 0.16 -4.30 -16.84
N TYR A 156 0.69 -3.18 -16.35
CA TYR A 156 0.93 -2.95 -14.92
C TYR A 156 -0.31 -3.12 -14.01
N ARG A 157 -1.52 -2.94 -14.56
CA ARG A 157 -2.77 -3.11 -13.81
C ARG A 157 -3.19 -4.57 -13.62
N LYS A 158 -2.60 -5.49 -14.40
CA LYS A 158 -2.90 -6.92 -14.31
C LYS A 158 -1.95 -7.59 -13.32
N PRO A 159 -2.36 -8.69 -12.68
CA PRO A 159 -1.45 -9.52 -11.91
C PRO A 159 -0.31 -10.02 -12.80
N LEU A 160 0.90 -9.97 -12.27
CA LEU A 160 2.10 -10.54 -12.88
C LEU A 160 2.31 -11.93 -12.30
N ASP A 161 2.22 -12.98 -13.11
CA ASP A 161 2.45 -14.33 -12.65
C ASP A 161 3.91 -14.78 -12.90
N PHE A 162 4.63 -14.99 -11.82
CA PHE A 162 6.01 -15.38 -11.83
C PHE A 162 6.11 -16.91 -11.99
N THR A 163 6.34 -17.36 -13.22
CA THR A 163 6.56 -18.77 -13.56
C THR A 163 7.93 -18.95 -14.20
N GLU A 164 8.49 -20.15 -14.11
CA GLU A 164 9.76 -20.47 -14.76
C GLU A 164 9.68 -20.35 -16.28
N GLU A 165 8.53 -20.72 -16.87
CA GLU A 165 8.29 -20.61 -18.29
C GLU A 165 8.27 -19.16 -18.76
N ALA A 166 7.57 -18.28 -18.03
CA ALA A 166 7.52 -16.86 -18.36
C ALA A 166 8.90 -16.19 -18.25
N LEU A 167 9.70 -16.56 -17.24
CA LEU A 167 11.08 -16.09 -17.12
C LEU A 167 11.98 -16.59 -18.24
N ARG A 168 11.86 -17.86 -18.62
CA ARG A 168 12.61 -18.42 -19.75
C ARG A 168 12.25 -17.69 -21.04
N SER A 169 10.95 -17.49 -21.32
CA SER A 169 10.48 -16.74 -22.48
C SER A 169 11.03 -15.31 -22.49
N ALA A 170 11.02 -14.64 -21.35
CA ALA A 170 11.60 -13.31 -21.22
C ALA A 170 13.13 -13.31 -21.43
N SER A 171 13.83 -14.35 -20.99
CA SER A 171 15.27 -14.50 -21.20
C SER A 171 15.62 -14.69 -22.66
N GLU A 172 14.87 -15.49 -23.39
CA GLU A 172 15.07 -15.70 -24.84
C GLU A 172 14.75 -14.42 -25.65
N ALA A 173 13.69 -13.72 -25.28
CA ALA A 173 13.30 -12.49 -25.95
C ALA A 173 14.25 -11.31 -25.70
N TRP A 174 15.01 -11.35 -24.61
CA TRP A 174 15.99 -10.32 -24.26
C TRP A 174 17.35 -10.53 -24.92
N LYS A 175 17.71 -11.72 -25.36
CA LYS A 175 18.97 -12.00 -26.09
C LYS A 175 19.00 -11.28 -27.42
#